data_b05106f88ef9557c8ae16c54c5a53e9c
#
_entry.id   b05106f88ef9557c8ae16c54c5a53e9c
#
_cell.length_a   1.000
_cell.length_b   1.000
_cell.length_c   1.000
_cell.angle_alpha   90.00
_cell.angle_beta   90.00
_cell.angle_gamma   90.00
#
_symmetry.space_group_name_H-M   'P 1'
#
loop_
_entity.id
_entity.type
_entity.pdbx_description
1 polymer ?
#
loop_
_entity_poly.entity_id
_entity_poly.type
_entity_poly.pdbx_seq_one_letter_code
_entity_poly.pdbx_strand_id
1 'polypeptide(L)'
;MVKLPERAGSFASAVGSGLAKLSTVTTVPGRMHAKIPTWQEIGADPLVMRRVMNLWPPFLFAGIKVLDIEPEFRGATVELRLHALSRNYMGTQFGGSMFSMTDPFWVVLLINRLGPGYVVWDKRAEVEYYTPGRTHVRSTFKVTDELVEEIRDAAAGGERVLTWVHNDIVDAHGNVVATIRRQLYVRRTPDEQSAGDRAAVTTPPDEGEAAAAALPAVSVDAG
;
A
#
# COMPACT_ATOMS: atom_id res chain seq x y z
N MET A 1 -14.22 -35.26 -29.90
CA MET A 1 -13.37 -35.80 -28.83
C MET A 1 -12.01 -35.10 -28.91
N VAL A 2 -11.86 -33.97 -28.23
CA VAL A 2 -10.63 -33.12 -28.26
C VAL A 2 -9.86 -33.36 -26.97
N LYS A 3 -8.64 -33.90 -27.10
CA LYS A 3 -7.71 -34.11 -25.98
C LYS A 3 -7.17 -32.79 -25.48
N LEU A 4 -7.38 -32.48 -24.21
CA LEU A 4 -6.71 -31.39 -23.48
C LEU A 4 -5.27 -31.82 -23.08
N PRO A 5 -4.26 -30.96 -23.16
CA PRO A 5 -2.90 -31.29 -22.72
C PRO A 5 -2.78 -31.13 -21.19
N GLU A 6 -2.31 -32.21 -20.55
CA GLU A 6 -1.83 -32.20 -19.16
C GLU A 6 -0.57 -31.32 -19.01
N ARG A 7 -0.71 -30.16 -18.39
CA ARG A 7 0.40 -29.40 -17.79
C ARG A 7 -0.07 -28.71 -16.51
N ALA A 8 -0.32 -29.47 -15.46
CA ALA A 8 -0.65 -28.96 -14.13
C ALA A 8 0.46 -29.19 -13.07
N GLY A 9 1.67 -29.59 -13.47
CA GLY A 9 2.68 -30.08 -12.54
C GLY A 9 3.73 -29.08 -12.03
N SER A 10 3.81 -27.84 -12.55
CA SER A 10 4.94 -26.95 -12.26
C SER A 10 4.63 -25.76 -11.34
N PHE A 11 3.37 -25.42 -11.10
CA PHE A 11 3.01 -24.24 -10.29
C PHE A 11 3.02 -24.49 -8.78
N ALA A 12 2.75 -25.72 -8.35
CA ALA A 12 2.66 -26.07 -6.93
C ALA A 12 4.03 -26.11 -6.21
N SER A 13 5.11 -26.42 -6.93
CA SER A 13 6.44 -26.54 -6.35
C SER A 13 7.14 -25.20 -6.03
N ALA A 14 6.85 -24.16 -6.81
CA ALA A 14 7.47 -22.84 -6.59
C ALA A 14 6.83 -22.04 -5.46
N VAL A 15 5.57 -22.32 -5.15
CA VAL A 15 4.83 -21.66 -4.05
C VAL A 15 5.17 -22.29 -2.70
N GLY A 16 5.47 -23.60 -2.67
CA GLY A 16 5.73 -24.35 -1.44
C GLY A 16 6.99 -23.94 -0.67
N SER A 17 8.07 -23.54 -1.35
CA SER A 17 9.33 -23.21 -0.68
C SER A 17 9.40 -21.79 -0.11
N GLY A 18 8.59 -20.86 -0.61
CA GLY A 18 8.51 -19.49 -0.11
C GLY A 18 7.58 -19.32 1.09
N LEU A 19 6.51 -20.13 1.14
CA LEU A 19 5.52 -20.09 2.22
C LEU A 19 5.94 -20.86 3.48
N ALA A 20 6.84 -21.82 3.35
CA ALA A 20 7.32 -22.64 4.48
C ALA A 20 8.09 -21.86 5.55
N LYS A 21 8.57 -20.65 5.25
CA LYS A 21 9.24 -19.79 6.22
C LYS A 21 8.29 -18.81 6.94
N LEU A 22 7.00 -18.77 6.55
CA LEU A 22 6.03 -17.81 7.06
C LEU A 22 5.04 -18.40 8.09
N SER A 23 5.14 -19.72 8.39
CA SER A 23 4.22 -20.37 9.32
C SER A 23 4.88 -20.71 10.64
N THR A 24 4.88 -19.80 11.60
CA THR A 24 4.97 -20.15 13.02
C THR A 24 3.58 -20.61 13.48
N VAL A 25 3.36 -21.93 13.47
CA VAL A 25 2.15 -22.55 14.05
C VAL A 25 2.31 -22.53 15.55
N THR A 26 1.59 -21.68 16.26
CA THR A 26 1.47 -21.76 17.72
C THR A 26 0.33 -22.72 18.04
N THR A 27 0.64 -23.89 18.53
CA THR A 27 -0.34 -24.93 18.93
C THR A 27 -0.96 -24.55 20.28
N VAL A 28 -2.23 -24.15 20.27
CA VAL A 28 -3.07 -24.11 21.47
C VAL A 28 -3.98 -25.32 21.41
N PRO A 29 -4.14 -26.11 22.52
CA PRO A 29 -4.98 -27.30 22.49
C PRO A 29 -6.43 -26.94 22.13
N GLY A 30 -6.91 -27.38 20.96
CA GLY A 30 -8.30 -27.29 20.53
C GLY A 30 -8.63 -26.42 19.31
N ARG A 31 -7.74 -25.53 18.84
CA ARG A 31 -7.93 -24.78 17.58
C ARG A 31 -6.58 -24.41 16.96
N MET A 32 -6.29 -24.93 15.78
CA MET A 32 -5.22 -24.40 14.93
C MET A 32 -5.66 -23.06 14.35
N HIS A 33 -5.26 -21.98 14.99
CA HIS A 33 -5.31 -20.66 14.37
C HIS A 33 -3.98 -20.46 13.64
N ALA A 34 -3.95 -20.63 12.33
CA ALA A 34 -2.85 -20.12 11.54
C ALA A 34 -2.84 -18.59 11.72
N LYS A 35 -1.85 -18.07 12.44
CA LYS A 35 -1.65 -16.62 12.56
C LYS A 35 -1.27 -16.13 11.16
N ILE A 36 -2.17 -15.37 10.54
CA ILE A 36 -1.84 -14.68 9.30
C ILE A 36 -0.81 -13.61 9.65
N PRO A 37 0.41 -13.67 9.08
CA PRO A 37 1.42 -12.67 9.38
C PRO A 37 0.90 -11.28 9.00
N THR A 38 1.11 -10.32 9.87
CA THR A 38 0.81 -8.91 9.57
C THR A 38 1.78 -8.38 8.52
N TRP A 39 1.40 -7.31 7.84
CA TRP A 39 2.29 -6.63 6.88
C TRP A 39 3.63 -6.22 7.51
N GLN A 40 3.65 -5.90 8.79
CA GLN A 40 4.85 -5.56 9.54
C GLN A 40 5.76 -6.78 9.80
N GLU A 41 5.17 -7.97 9.97
CA GLU A 41 5.93 -9.23 10.11
C GLU A 41 6.46 -9.74 8.78
N ILE A 42 5.83 -9.39 7.66
CA ILE A 42 6.27 -9.70 6.28
C ILE A 42 7.51 -8.89 5.89
N GLY A 43 7.72 -7.77 6.56
CA GLY A 43 9.05 -7.30 6.64
C GLY A 43 9.46 -5.98 6.07
N ALA A 44 10.61 -5.63 6.56
CA ALA A 44 11.45 -4.53 6.14
C ALA A 44 12.19 -4.79 4.79
N ASP A 45 11.85 -5.86 4.05
CA ASP A 45 12.47 -6.16 2.75
C ASP A 45 11.53 -5.76 1.60
N PRO A 46 11.87 -4.73 0.82
CA PRO A 46 11.07 -4.27 -0.32
C PRO A 46 10.75 -5.36 -1.34
N LEU A 47 11.67 -6.30 -1.58
CA LEU A 47 11.47 -7.39 -2.55
C LEU A 47 10.45 -8.41 -2.04
N VAL A 48 10.50 -8.72 -0.73
CA VAL A 48 9.53 -9.61 -0.09
C VAL A 48 8.15 -8.93 -0.11
N MET A 49 8.07 -7.67 0.30
CA MET A 49 6.85 -6.89 0.29
C MET A 49 6.20 -6.86 -1.10
N ARG A 50 6.98 -6.56 -2.15
CA ARG A 50 6.50 -6.57 -3.54
C ARG A 50 5.91 -7.93 -3.94
N ARG A 51 6.56 -9.04 -3.57
CA ARG A 51 6.07 -10.39 -3.91
C ARG A 51 4.76 -10.70 -3.21
N VAL A 52 4.67 -10.38 -1.92
CA VAL A 52 3.46 -10.61 -1.12
C VAL A 52 2.30 -9.77 -1.61
N MET A 53 2.51 -8.48 -1.89
CA MET A 53 1.47 -7.61 -2.44
C MET A 53 0.96 -8.10 -3.79
N ASN A 54 1.82 -8.65 -4.64
CA ASN A 54 1.42 -9.23 -5.92
C ASN A 54 0.61 -10.55 -5.80
N LEU A 55 0.66 -11.20 -4.65
CA LEU A 55 -0.14 -12.40 -4.33
C LEU A 55 -1.37 -12.05 -3.48
N TRP A 56 -1.45 -10.82 -2.99
CA TRP A 56 -2.57 -10.39 -2.17
C TRP A 56 -3.87 -10.38 -2.98
N PRO A 57 -4.93 -11.10 -2.53
CA PRO A 57 -6.14 -11.29 -3.30
C PRO A 57 -6.78 -10.02 -3.86
N PRO A 58 -6.92 -8.89 -3.10
CA PRO A 58 -7.46 -7.65 -3.64
C PRO A 58 -6.69 -7.12 -4.86
N PHE A 59 -5.36 -7.23 -4.87
CA PHE A 59 -4.53 -6.80 -5.98
C PHE A 59 -4.57 -7.79 -7.14
N LEU A 60 -4.42 -9.07 -6.83
CA LEU A 60 -4.40 -10.13 -7.82
C LEU A 60 -5.68 -10.15 -8.67
N PHE A 61 -6.85 -10.07 -8.01
CA PHE A 61 -8.14 -10.11 -8.71
C PHE A 61 -8.51 -8.79 -9.39
N ALA A 62 -8.04 -7.66 -8.87
CA ALA A 62 -8.24 -6.37 -9.55
C ALA A 62 -7.32 -6.15 -10.75
N GLY A 63 -6.29 -7.00 -10.95
CA GLY A 63 -5.30 -6.83 -12.01
C GLY A 63 -4.22 -5.80 -11.66
N ILE A 64 -4.07 -5.48 -10.37
CA ILE A 64 -3.04 -4.59 -9.85
C ILE A 64 -1.72 -5.35 -9.72
N LYS A 65 -0.64 -4.74 -10.18
CA LYS A 65 0.69 -5.30 -10.09
C LYS A 65 1.69 -4.28 -9.56
N VAL A 66 2.34 -4.61 -8.47
CA VAL A 66 3.48 -3.85 -7.96
C VAL A 66 4.69 -4.20 -8.82
N LEU A 67 5.16 -3.24 -9.59
CA LEU A 67 6.31 -3.39 -10.49
C LEU A 67 7.60 -3.30 -9.70
N ASP A 68 7.68 -2.31 -8.81
CA ASP A 68 8.84 -2.07 -7.98
C ASP A 68 8.46 -1.49 -6.61
N ILE A 69 9.29 -1.77 -5.61
CA ILE A 69 9.39 -1.04 -4.35
C ILE A 69 10.88 -0.77 -4.18
N GLU A 70 11.24 0.51 -4.16
CA GLU A 70 12.63 0.95 -4.10
C GLU A 70 13.30 0.55 -2.78
N PRO A 71 14.63 0.37 -2.80
CA PRO A 71 15.40 0.16 -1.57
C PRO A 71 15.07 1.21 -0.51
N GLU A 72 15.10 0.80 0.75
CA GLU A 72 14.77 1.66 1.89
C GLU A 72 13.36 2.28 1.83
N PHE A 73 12.46 1.71 1.02
CA PHE A 73 11.10 2.22 0.83
C PHE A 73 11.02 3.68 0.36
N ARG A 74 11.97 4.12 -0.48
CA ARG A 74 12.01 5.48 -1.02
C ARG A 74 10.90 5.76 -2.01
N GLY A 75 10.40 4.72 -2.66
CA GLY A 75 9.34 4.82 -3.65
C GLY A 75 8.74 3.49 -4.04
N ALA A 76 7.70 3.55 -4.84
CA ALA A 76 7.07 2.37 -5.45
C ALA A 76 6.47 2.72 -6.81
N THR A 77 6.40 1.74 -7.69
CA THR A 77 5.70 1.83 -8.97
C THR A 77 4.69 0.70 -9.10
N VAL A 78 3.46 1.06 -9.43
CA VAL A 78 2.32 0.15 -9.52
C VAL A 78 1.66 0.28 -10.88
N GLU A 79 1.23 -0.84 -11.43
CA GLU A 79 0.50 -0.90 -12.70
C GLU A 79 -0.87 -1.54 -12.50
N LEU A 80 -1.90 -0.96 -13.06
CA LEU A 80 -3.22 -1.57 -13.21
C LEU A 80 -3.39 -1.99 -14.67
N ARG A 81 -3.53 -3.30 -14.88
CA ARG A 81 -3.65 -3.88 -16.22
C ARG A 81 -5.09 -3.86 -16.69
N LEU A 82 -5.29 -3.40 -17.94
CA LEU A 82 -6.59 -3.49 -18.57
C LEU A 82 -6.74 -4.87 -19.24
N HIS A 83 -7.67 -5.66 -18.77
CA HIS A 83 -8.03 -6.95 -19.38
C HIS A 83 -9.55 -7.20 -19.28
N ALA A 84 -10.02 -8.26 -19.91
CA ALA A 84 -11.46 -8.51 -20.05
C ALA A 84 -12.23 -8.59 -18.72
N LEU A 85 -11.55 -9.04 -17.62
CA LEU A 85 -12.18 -9.21 -16.31
C LEU A 85 -12.03 -8.00 -15.39
N SER A 86 -11.13 -7.03 -15.71
CA SER A 86 -10.87 -5.83 -14.88
C SER A 86 -11.49 -4.55 -15.44
N ARG A 87 -11.91 -4.56 -16.72
CA ARG A 87 -12.54 -3.40 -17.34
C ARG A 87 -13.94 -3.14 -16.81
N ASN A 88 -14.32 -1.86 -16.78
CA ASN A 88 -15.67 -1.44 -16.43
C ASN A 88 -16.66 -1.68 -17.60
N TYR A 89 -17.93 -1.34 -17.37
CA TYR A 89 -18.99 -1.47 -18.39
C TYR A 89 -18.66 -0.77 -19.72
N MET A 90 -17.96 0.35 -19.69
CA MET A 90 -17.55 1.13 -20.87
C MET A 90 -16.28 0.59 -21.55
N GLY A 91 -15.71 -0.53 -21.07
CA GLY A 91 -14.52 -1.13 -21.63
C GLY A 91 -13.21 -0.44 -21.24
N THR A 92 -13.24 0.47 -20.26
CA THR A 92 -12.07 1.20 -19.76
C THR A 92 -11.69 0.73 -18.36
N GLN A 93 -10.61 1.28 -17.79
CA GLN A 93 -10.22 1.00 -16.41
C GLN A 93 -11.37 1.27 -15.43
N PHE A 94 -11.56 0.36 -14.47
CA PHE A 94 -12.54 0.57 -13.42
C PHE A 94 -11.99 1.58 -12.40
N GLY A 95 -12.75 2.68 -12.16
CA GLY A 95 -12.32 3.76 -11.27
C GLY A 95 -11.99 3.29 -9.85
N GLY A 96 -12.77 2.34 -9.31
CA GLY A 96 -12.48 1.73 -8.02
C GLY A 96 -11.15 0.99 -7.98
N SER A 97 -10.77 0.30 -9.07
CA SER A 97 -9.46 -0.36 -9.16
C SER A 97 -8.32 0.65 -9.27
N MET A 98 -8.53 1.78 -9.98
CA MET A 98 -7.56 2.87 -10.02
C MET A 98 -7.35 3.49 -8.63
N PHE A 99 -8.41 3.66 -7.86
CA PHE A 99 -8.30 4.11 -6.47
C PHE A 99 -7.58 3.07 -5.60
N SER A 100 -7.95 1.79 -5.70
CA SER A 100 -7.39 0.69 -4.91
C SER A 100 -5.90 0.46 -5.19
N MET A 101 -5.43 0.68 -6.44
CA MET A 101 -4.01 0.49 -6.77
C MET A 101 -3.09 1.46 -6.03
N THR A 102 -3.63 2.55 -5.50
CA THR A 102 -2.85 3.56 -4.79
C THR A 102 -2.97 3.45 -3.27
N ASP A 103 -3.84 2.58 -2.78
CA ASP A 103 -4.27 2.58 -1.39
C ASP A 103 -3.13 2.36 -0.37
N PRO A 104 -2.35 1.29 -0.40
CA PRO A 104 -1.45 1.01 0.72
C PRO A 104 -0.11 1.74 0.66
N PHE A 105 0.26 2.35 -0.48
CA PHE A 105 1.67 2.69 -0.71
C PHE A 105 2.19 3.83 0.15
N TRP A 106 1.46 4.93 0.27
CA TRP A 106 1.90 6.04 1.11
C TRP A 106 2.10 5.61 2.56
N VAL A 107 1.15 4.82 3.10
CA VAL A 107 1.24 4.30 4.47
C VAL A 107 2.42 3.33 4.60
N VAL A 108 2.55 2.36 3.69
CA VAL A 108 3.62 1.36 3.72
C VAL A 108 5.01 2.01 3.59
N LEU A 109 5.17 2.93 2.66
CA LEU A 109 6.44 3.61 2.45
C LEU A 109 6.81 4.47 3.66
N LEU A 110 5.89 5.31 4.14
CA LEU A 110 6.14 6.21 5.25
C LEU A 110 6.39 5.47 6.57
N ILE A 111 5.62 4.43 6.90
CA ILE A 111 5.84 3.70 8.16
C ILE A 111 7.21 3.03 8.20
N ASN A 112 7.71 2.55 7.05
CA ASN A 112 9.04 1.97 6.95
C ASN A 112 10.15 3.03 6.99
N ARG A 113 9.91 4.20 6.41
CA ARG A 113 10.86 5.34 6.42
C ARG A 113 10.95 6.03 7.76
N LEU A 114 9.84 6.21 8.44
CA LEU A 114 9.79 6.80 9.79
C LEU A 114 10.39 5.86 10.83
N GLY A 115 10.17 4.56 10.66
CA GLY A 115 10.67 3.52 11.56
C GLY A 115 9.74 3.25 12.75
N PRO A 116 10.22 2.49 13.75
CA PRO A 116 9.43 2.12 14.92
C PRO A 116 9.02 3.36 15.73
N GLY A 117 7.91 3.27 16.43
CA GLY A 117 7.38 4.37 17.24
C GLY A 117 6.52 5.37 16.48
N TYR A 118 6.17 5.10 15.22
CA TYR A 118 5.23 5.91 14.46
C TYR A 118 4.01 5.10 14.05
N VAL A 119 2.85 5.77 14.05
CA VAL A 119 1.58 5.27 13.51
C VAL A 119 1.24 6.13 12.30
N VAL A 120 0.89 5.50 11.18
CA VAL A 120 0.51 6.16 9.93
C VAL A 120 -0.80 5.56 9.44
N TRP A 121 -1.80 6.40 9.16
CA TRP A 121 -3.10 6.01 8.63
C TRP A 121 -3.56 6.94 7.53
N ASP A 122 -4.30 6.41 6.57
CA ASP A 122 -5.11 7.23 5.68
C ASP A 122 -6.32 7.79 6.45
N LYS A 123 -6.42 9.11 6.57
CA LYS A 123 -7.57 9.77 7.19
C LYS A 123 -8.63 10.14 6.16
N ARG A 124 -8.20 10.61 5.00
CA ARG A 124 -9.08 11.04 3.91
C ARG A 124 -8.41 10.76 2.57
N ALA A 125 -9.21 10.45 1.58
CA ALA A 125 -8.74 10.32 0.22
C ALA A 125 -9.72 11.00 -0.74
N GLU A 126 -9.16 11.60 -1.78
CA GLU A 126 -9.89 12.27 -2.86
C GLU A 126 -9.36 11.73 -4.18
N VAL A 127 -10.23 11.54 -5.14
CA VAL A 127 -9.87 11.14 -6.49
C VAL A 127 -10.52 12.07 -7.51
N GLU A 128 -9.73 12.51 -8.46
CA GLU A 128 -10.21 13.26 -9.61
C GLU A 128 -9.89 12.48 -10.90
N TYR A 129 -10.91 12.21 -11.70
CA TYR A 129 -10.79 11.48 -12.96
C TYR A 129 -10.89 12.48 -14.10
N TYR A 130 -9.86 12.55 -14.97
CA TYR A 130 -9.79 13.50 -16.08
C TYR A 130 -10.23 12.87 -17.41
N THR A 131 -9.81 11.60 -17.62
CA THR A 131 -10.10 10.89 -18.85
C THR A 131 -10.22 9.39 -18.60
N PRO A 132 -11.00 8.64 -19.42
CA PRO A 132 -11.08 7.19 -19.28
C PRO A 132 -9.74 6.51 -19.57
N GLY A 133 -9.25 5.70 -18.65
CA GLY A 133 -8.05 4.86 -18.87
C GLY A 133 -8.34 3.76 -19.89
N ARG A 134 -7.81 3.88 -21.10
CA ARG A 134 -8.04 2.93 -22.22
C ARG A 134 -6.89 1.95 -22.43
N THR A 135 -5.83 2.10 -21.67
CA THR A 135 -4.65 1.23 -21.68
C THR A 135 -4.38 0.73 -20.25
N HIS A 136 -3.29 -0.02 -20.02
CA HIS A 136 -2.75 -0.15 -18.67
C HIS A 136 -2.40 1.24 -18.16
N VAL A 137 -2.53 1.44 -16.85
CA VAL A 137 -2.18 2.71 -16.20
C VAL A 137 -1.18 2.44 -15.08
N ARG A 138 -0.34 3.44 -14.79
CA ARG A 138 0.69 3.38 -13.75
C ARG A 138 0.58 4.53 -12.79
N SER A 139 1.01 4.30 -11.57
CA SER A 139 1.21 5.33 -10.57
C SER A 139 2.56 5.11 -9.89
N THR A 140 3.28 6.20 -9.66
CA THR A 140 4.58 6.19 -8.99
C THR A 140 4.48 7.00 -7.71
N PHE A 141 5.08 6.47 -6.65
CA PHE A 141 5.13 7.05 -5.32
C PHE A 141 6.57 7.39 -5.01
N LYS A 142 6.82 8.54 -4.40
CA LYS A 142 8.15 8.97 -4.01
C LYS A 142 8.11 9.61 -2.62
N VAL A 143 8.79 9.01 -1.68
CA VAL A 143 8.94 9.52 -0.31
C VAL A 143 10.33 10.12 -0.19
N THR A 144 10.40 11.45 -0.20
CA THR A 144 11.67 12.17 -0.11
C THR A 144 12.18 12.22 1.33
N ASP A 145 13.47 12.47 1.50
CA ASP A 145 14.07 12.62 2.83
C ASP A 145 13.51 13.85 3.53
N GLU A 146 13.26 14.93 2.77
CA GLU A 146 12.68 16.18 3.28
C GLU A 146 11.29 15.96 3.87
N LEU A 147 10.42 15.21 3.18
CA LEU A 147 9.08 14.87 3.69
C LEU A 147 9.16 14.07 4.99
N VAL A 148 10.10 13.13 5.07
CA VAL A 148 10.30 12.30 6.27
C VAL A 148 10.75 13.14 7.45
N GLU A 149 11.72 14.03 7.26
CA GLU A 149 12.23 14.93 8.31
C GLU A 149 11.15 15.93 8.75
N GLU A 150 10.42 16.55 7.80
CA GLU A 150 9.31 17.46 8.11
C GLU A 150 8.24 16.77 9.00
N ILE A 151 7.89 15.53 8.69
CA ILE A 151 6.95 14.75 9.50
C ILE A 151 7.54 14.42 10.88
N ARG A 152 8.83 14.06 10.95
CA ARG A 152 9.50 13.75 12.22
C ARG A 152 9.53 14.95 13.15
N ASP A 153 9.90 16.11 12.62
CA ASP A 153 9.97 17.34 13.37
C ASP A 153 8.58 17.76 13.88
N ALA A 154 7.56 17.70 13.03
CA ALA A 154 6.20 18.04 13.40
C ALA A 154 5.57 17.05 14.42
N ALA A 155 6.03 15.80 14.46
CA ALA A 155 5.52 14.77 15.38
C ALA A 155 6.41 14.59 16.62
N ALA A 156 7.49 15.37 16.77
CA ALA A 156 8.53 15.16 17.80
C ALA A 156 7.98 15.16 19.23
N GLY A 157 7.02 16.03 19.53
CA GLY A 157 6.35 16.14 20.84
C GLY A 157 5.23 15.12 21.06
N GLY A 158 4.94 14.23 20.08
CA GLY A 158 3.82 13.29 20.15
C GLY A 158 2.50 13.84 19.63
N GLU A 159 2.53 15.05 19.05
CA GLU A 159 1.38 15.65 18.38
C GLU A 159 1.01 14.86 17.13
N ARG A 160 -0.26 14.95 16.76
CA ARG A 160 -0.74 14.40 15.49
C ARG A 160 -0.42 15.35 14.35
N VAL A 161 0.11 14.80 13.29
CA VAL A 161 0.41 15.50 12.04
C VAL A 161 -0.58 15.06 10.98
N LEU A 162 -1.16 16.02 10.27
CA LEU A 162 -1.98 15.76 9.07
C LEU A 162 -1.25 16.33 7.87
N THR A 163 -0.84 15.48 6.95
CA THR A 163 -0.17 15.90 5.71
C THR A 163 -0.93 15.39 4.49
N TRP A 164 -0.97 16.21 3.44
CA TRP A 164 -1.52 15.80 2.16
C TRP A 164 -0.40 15.36 1.22
N VAL A 165 -0.59 14.21 0.61
CA VAL A 165 0.24 13.67 -0.45
C VAL A 165 -0.62 13.41 -1.68
N HIS A 166 -0.01 13.38 -2.86
CA HIS A 166 -0.72 13.02 -4.07
C HIS A 166 0.16 12.23 -5.01
N ASN A 167 -0.48 11.56 -5.93
CA ASN A 167 0.17 10.87 -7.03
C ASN A 167 -0.76 10.82 -8.23
N ASP A 168 -0.19 10.91 -9.40
CA ASP A 168 -0.91 10.77 -10.66
C ASP A 168 -1.00 9.32 -11.09
N ILE A 169 -2.06 9.02 -11.81
CA ILE A 169 -2.25 7.77 -12.53
C ILE A 169 -2.14 8.12 -14.02
N VAL A 170 -1.12 7.58 -14.67
CA VAL A 170 -0.81 7.88 -16.07
C VAL A 170 -1.07 6.68 -16.97
N ASP A 171 -1.50 6.93 -18.19
CA ASP A 171 -1.70 5.90 -19.22
C ASP A 171 -0.37 5.51 -19.89
N ALA A 172 -0.43 4.56 -20.84
CA ALA A 172 0.74 4.09 -21.59
C ALA A 172 1.39 5.18 -22.49
N HIS A 173 0.70 6.29 -22.69
CA HIS A 173 1.17 7.43 -23.50
C HIS A 173 1.70 8.58 -22.63
N GLY A 174 1.65 8.43 -21.29
CA GLY A 174 2.09 9.46 -20.35
C GLY A 174 1.02 10.51 -20.02
N ASN A 175 -0.24 10.32 -20.48
CA ASN A 175 -1.32 11.24 -20.13
C ASN A 175 -1.85 10.93 -18.73
N VAL A 176 -2.07 11.95 -17.93
CA VAL A 176 -2.72 11.82 -16.63
C VAL A 176 -4.18 11.45 -16.82
N VAL A 177 -4.61 10.30 -16.33
CA VAL A 177 -6.01 9.85 -16.39
C VAL A 177 -6.76 10.12 -15.08
N ALA A 178 -6.05 10.16 -13.97
CA ALA A 178 -6.59 10.52 -12.66
C ALA A 178 -5.49 11.01 -11.74
N THR A 179 -5.86 11.82 -10.73
CA THR A 179 -5.01 12.18 -9.60
C THR A 179 -5.67 11.72 -8.31
N ILE A 180 -4.88 11.09 -7.44
CA ILE A 180 -5.31 10.67 -6.10
C ILE A 180 -4.59 11.56 -5.08
N ARG A 181 -5.35 12.15 -4.17
CA ARG A 181 -4.85 12.90 -3.02
C ARG A 181 -5.23 12.15 -1.75
N ARG A 182 -4.27 12.01 -0.83
CA ARG A 182 -4.50 11.36 0.47
C ARG A 182 -4.05 12.27 1.60
N GLN A 183 -4.91 12.40 2.60
CA GLN A 183 -4.52 13.01 3.86
C GLN A 183 -4.09 11.93 4.82
N LEU A 184 -2.84 11.95 5.17
CA LEU A 184 -2.24 11.00 6.10
C LEU A 184 -2.29 11.57 7.50
N TYR A 185 -2.65 10.72 8.44
CA TYR A 185 -2.50 10.92 9.86
C TYR A 185 -1.20 10.26 10.30
N VAL A 186 -0.31 11.03 10.90
CA VAL A 186 0.93 10.51 11.47
C VAL A 186 1.03 10.94 12.93
N ARG A 187 1.49 10.04 13.79
CA ARG A 187 1.74 10.33 15.20
C ARG A 187 2.93 9.52 15.70
N ARG A 188 3.78 10.14 16.48
CA ARG A 188 4.80 9.43 17.26
C ARG A 188 4.16 8.87 18.53
N THR A 189 4.35 7.57 18.80
CA THR A 189 3.89 6.92 20.04
C THR A 189 5.05 6.84 21.04
N PRO A 190 4.82 7.00 22.36
CA PRO A 190 5.84 6.75 23.37
C PRO A 190 6.39 5.32 23.27
N ASP A 191 7.69 5.14 23.55
CA ASP A 191 8.41 3.86 23.37
C ASP A 191 7.82 2.66 24.12
N GLU A 192 7.13 2.87 25.25
CA GLU A 192 6.51 1.79 26.04
C GLU A 192 5.27 1.17 25.37
N GLN A 193 4.57 1.89 24.47
CA GLN A 193 3.39 1.39 23.76
C GLN A 193 3.74 0.70 22.44
N SER A 194 4.95 0.88 21.93
CA SER A 194 5.32 0.42 20.59
C SER A 194 5.34 -1.10 20.41
N ALA A 195 5.48 -1.87 21.48
CA ALA A 195 5.54 -3.34 21.42
C ALA A 195 4.18 -4.03 21.58
N GLY A 196 3.23 -3.44 22.33
CA GLY A 196 1.91 -4.02 22.63
C GLY A 196 0.78 -3.52 21.70
N ASP A 197 0.81 -2.25 21.35
CA ASP A 197 -0.29 -1.59 20.63
C ASP A 197 -0.26 -1.77 19.10
N ARG A 198 0.81 -2.31 18.53
CA ARG A 198 0.86 -2.65 17.09
C ARG A 198 -0.23 -3.63 16.67
N ALA A 199 -0.81 -4.36 17.61
CA ALA A 199 -1.93 -5.26 17.40
C ALA A 199 -3.30 -4.65 17.77
N ALA A 200 -3.34 -3.53 18.50
CA ALA A 200 -4.56 -2.96 19.10
C ALA A 200 -5.01 -1.63 18.49
N VAL A 201 -4.24 -1.01 17.58
CA VAL A 201 -4.66 0.23 16.91
C VAL A 201 -5.62 -0.11 15.76
N THR A 202 -6.80 -0.61 16.11
CA THR A 202 -7.87 -0.89 15.16
C THR A 202 -8.89 0.24 15.05
N THR A 203 -8.74 1.33 15.80
CA THR A 203 -9.70 2.43 15.78
C THR A 203 -8.99 3.72 15.43
N PRO A 204 -9.35 4.40 14.31
CA PRO A 204 -8.91 5.76 14.08
C PRO A 204 -9.41 6.64 15.22
N PRO A 205 -8.63 7.63 15.69
CA PRO A 205 -9.05 8.52 16.77
C PRO A 205 -10.30 9.28 16.39
N ASP A 206 -11.23 9.37 17.33
CA ASP A 206 -12.52 10.05 17.22
C ASP A 206 -12.36 11.51 16.75
N GLU A 207 -13.32 12.00 15.97
CA GLU A 207 -13.30 13.32 15.31
C GLU A 207 -13.38 14.52 16.27
N GLY A 208 -13.47 14.27 17.59
CA GLY A 208 -13.79 15.27 18.62
C GLY A 208 -12.62 16.04 19.23
N GLU A 209 -11.37 15.72 18.94
CA GLU A 209 -10.24 16.27 19.70
C GLU A 209 -9.37 17.26 18.88
N ALA A 210 -9.18 18.42 19.48
CA ALA A 210 -8.39 19.62 19.11
C ALA A 210 -7.54 19.67 17.83
N ALA A 211 -7.42 20.87 17.28
CA ALA A 211 -6.71 21.24 16.05
C ALA A 211 -5.37 20.51 15.82
N ALA A 212 -5.30 19.76 14.72
CA ALA A 212 -4.07 19.16 14.25
C ALA A 212 -3.20 20.21 13.54
N ALA A 213 -1.88 20.16 13.71
CA ALA A 213 -0.95 20.88 12.87
C ALA A 213 -1.10 20.38 11.42
N ALA A 214 -1.50 21.25 10.51
CA ALA A 214 -1.60 20.94 9.10
C ALA A 214 -0.29 21.33 8.43
N LEU A 215 0.42 20.37 7.86
CA LEU A 215 1.52 20.63 6.97
C LEU A 215 1.02 21.04 5.58
N PRO A 216 1.73 21.91 4.85
CA PRO A 216 1.38 22.24 3.48
C PRO A 216 1.39 20.98 2.61
N ALA A 217 0.58 20.98 1.54
CA ALA A 217 0.56 19.87 0.60
C ALA A 217 1.92 19.77 -0.11
N VAL A 218 2.57 18.62 0.05
CA VAL A 218 3.82 18.34 -0.65
C VAL A 218 3.47 17.87 -2.06
N SER A 219 3.85 18.68 -3.05
CA SER A 219 3.78 18.32 -4.46
C SER A 219 5.02 17.49 -4.79
N VAL A 220 4.85 16.21 -5.06
CA VAL A 220 5.92 15.38 -5.61
C VAL A 220 5.74 15.35 -7.12
N ASP A 221 6.37 16.28 -7.81
CA ASP A 221 6.43 16.25 -9.27
C ASP A 221 7.18 14.99 -9.69
N ALA A 222 6.51 14.18 -10.51
CA ALA A 222 7.13 13.05 -11.17
C ALA A 222 8.05 13.60 -12.26
N GLY A 223 9.33 13.66 -11.98
CA GLY A 223 10.38 13.94 -12.97
C GLY A 223 10.65 12.73 -13.86
#